data_956619af510ce5c91520ca38be3cb87c
#
_entry.id   956619af510ce5c91520ca38be3cb87c
#
_cell.length_a   1.000
_cell.length_b   1.000
_cell.length_c   1.000
_cell.angle_alpha   90.00
_cell.angle_beta   90.00
_cell.angle_gamma   90.00
#
_symmetry.space_group_name_H-M   'P 1'
#
loop_
_entity.id
_entity.type
_entity.pdbx_description
1 polymer ?
#
loop_
_entity_poly.entity_id
_entity_poly.type
_entity_poly.pdbx_seq_one_letter_code
_entity_poly.pdbx_strand_id
1 'polypeptide(L)'
;MTDSMPLNRRSAHITQGKARAPNRSMYYGMGYTEADFGKPMIGVANGHSTITPCNSGLQRLADAAVEGIRESGGNPQTFGTPTISDGMAMGTEGMKYSLVSREVIADCVETCVQ
;
A
#
# COMPACT_ATOMS: atom_id res chain seq x y z
N MET A 1 -30.11 -2.95 3.34
CA MET A 1 -29.22 -3.73 3.13
C MET A 1 -28.50 -4.21 4.18
N THR A 2 -28.38 -5.09 4.47
CA THR A 2 -27.54 -5.36 5.32
C THR A 2 -26.65 -6.23 4.95
N ASP A 3 -25.70 -6.21 5.12
CA ASP A 3 -24.76 -6.97 4.78
C ASP A 3 -24.19 -7.60 5.87
N SER A 4 -24.24 -8.71 5.97
CA SER A 4 -23.69 -9.41 7.07
C SER A 4 -22.20 -9.64 6.94
N MET A 5 -21.57 -9.22 5.88
CA MET A 5 -20.13 -9.43 5.74
C MET A 5 -19.35 -8.29 6.34
N PRO A 6 -18.42 -8.57 7.24
CA PRO A 6 -17.61 -7.49 7.81
C PRO A 6 -16.66 -6.90 6.76
N LEU A 7 -16.42 -5.60 6.86
CA LEU A 7 -15.55 -4.91 5.92
C LEU A 7 -14.11 -5.37 6.00
N ASN A 8 -13.68 -5.86 7.16
CA ASN A 8 -12.30 -6.30 7.35
C ASN A 8 -12.11 -7.79 7.05
N ARG A 9 -12.98 -8.38 6.25
CA ARG A 9 -12.99 -9.81 6.01
C ARG A 9 -11.62 -10.39 5.65
N ARG A 10 -10.86 -9.69 4.82
CA ARG A 10 -9.53 -10.17 4.44
C ARG A 10 -8.48 -9.80 5.47
N SER A 11 -8.48 -8.58 5.95
CA SER A 11 -7.48 -8.14 6.90
C SER A 11 -7.65 -8.78 8.26
N ALA A 12 -8.83 -9.30 8.57
CA ALA A 12 -9.06 -10.04 9.80
C ALA A 12 -8.12 -11.23 9.94
N HIS A 13 -7.66 -11.77 8.81
CA HIS A 13 -6.74 -12.89 8.81
C HIS A 13 -5.44 -12.58 9.55
N ILE A 14 -5.02 -11.35 9.56
CA ILE A 14 -3.75 -10.97 10.18
C ILE A 14 -3.97 -10.22 11.49
N THR A 15 -5.19 -9.81 11.81
CA THR A 15 -5.44 -9.01 13.02
C THR A 15 -6.33 -9.66 14.04
N GLN A 16 -7.13 -10.66 13.67
CA GLN A 16 -8.14 -11.21 14.56
C GLN A 16 -7.74 -12.59 15.11
N GLY A 17 -8.28 -12.90 16.26
CA GLY A 17 -8.08 -14.19 16.89
C GLY A 17 -6.89 -14.20 17.85
N LYS A 18 -6.85 -15.22 18.70
CA LYS A 18 -5.82 -15.32 19.73
C LYS A 18 -4.43 -15.48 19.14
N ALA A 19 -4.31 -16.22 18.03
CA ALA A 19 -3.03 -16.46 17.39
C ALA A 19 -2.41 -15.18 16.82
N ARG A 20 -3.21 -14.14 16.64
CA ARG A 20 -2.73 -12.87 16.09
C ARG A 20 -2.47 -11.79 17.15
N ALA A 21 -2.47 -12.16 18.42
CA ALA A 21 -2.12 -11.22 19.48
C ALA A 21 -0.74 -10.57 19.26
N PRO A 22 0.30 -11.31 18.84
CA PRO A 22 1.59 -10.68 18.55
C PRO A 22 1.51 -9.65 17.43
N ASN A 23 0.70 -9.91 16.40
CA ASN A 23 0.52 -8.96 15.31
C ASN A 23 -0.13 -7.68 15.81
N ARG A 24 -1.17 -7.79 16.62
CA ARG A 24 -1.83 -6.62 17.19
C ARG A 24 -0.88 -5.80 18.06
N SER A 25 -0.01 -6.48 18.78
CA SER A 25 0.98 -5.80 19.59
C SER A 25 1.88 -4.90 18.76
N MET A 26 2.29 -5.38 17.60
CA MET A 26 3.11 -4.58 16.69
C MET A 26 2.33 -3.39 16.13
N TYR A 27 1.07 -3.59 15.78
CA TYR A 27 0.24 -2.51 15.28
C TYR A 27 -0.03 -1.44 16.34
N TYR A 28 -0.18 -1.84 17.60
CA TYR A 28 -0.29 -0.85 18.67
C TYR A 28 0.96 0.03 18.74
N GLY A 29 2.12 -0.55 18.47
CA GLY A 29 3.36 0.22 18.43
C GLY A 29 3.39 1.25 17.29
N MET A 30 2.55 1.08 16.29
CA MET A 30 2.44 1.99 15.17
C MET A 30 1.29 2.99 15.35
N GLY A 31 0.64 2.97 16.50
CA GLY A 31 -0.45 3.90 16.77
C GLY A 31 -1.85 3.39 16.52
N TYR A 32 -2.01 2.11 16.16
CA TYR A 32 -3.32 1.54 15.97
C TYR A 32 -4.04 1.40 17.31
N THR A 33 -5.36 1.46 17.27
CA THR A 33 -6.18 1.23 18.45
C THR A 33 -7.04 0.01 18.21
N GLU A 34 -7.71 -0.46 19.26
CA GLU A 34 -8.56 -1.64 19.13
C GLU A 34 -9.65 -1.46 18.09
N ALA A 35 -10.19 -0.26 17.94
CA ALA A 35 -11.20 0.02 16.95
C ALA A 35 -10.68 -0.14 15.52
N ASP A 36 -9.38 0.04 15.30
CA ASP A 36 -8.81 -0.04 13.97
C ASP A 36 -8.79 -1.46 13.43
N PHE A 37 -8.78 -2.45 14.30
CA PHE A 37 -8.72 -3.84 13.83
C PHE A 37 -10.02 -4.32 13.20
N GLY A 38 -11.11 -3.59 13.39
CA GLY A 38 -12.36 -3.88 12.70
C GLY A 38 -12.46 -3.27 11.33
N LYS A 39 -11.49 -2.41 10.96
CA LYS A 39 -11.51 -1.72 9.67
C LYS A 39 -10.68 -2.48 8.66
N PRO A 40 -11.02 -2.40 7.38
CA PRO A 40 -10.20 -3.03 6.34
C PRO A 40 -8.87 -2.30 6.19
N MET A 41 -7.81 -3.05 5.91
CA MET A 41 -6.52 -2.48 5.58
C MET A 41 -6.48 -2.29 4.08
N ILE A 42 -6.18 -1.07 3.65
CA ILE A 42 -6.14 -0.71 2.24
C ILE A 42 -4.71 -0.30 1.89
N GLY A 43 -4.09 -1.03 0.99
CA GLY A 43 -2.72 -0.75 0.57
C GLY A 43 -2.65 0.44 -0.38
N VAL A 44 -1.63 1.25 -0.22
CA VAL A 44 -1.33 2.35 -1.14
C VAL A 44 0.08 2.10 -1.68
N ALA A 45 0.17 1.67 -2.92
CA ALA A 45 1.46 1.45 -3.57
C ALA A 45 1.99 2.81 -4.03
N ASN A 46 3.12 3.23 -3.45
CA ASN A 46 3.65 4.56 -3.67
C ASN A 46 4.96 4.50 -4.43
N GLY A 47 4.97 5.00 -5.66
CA GLY A 47 6.17 5.04 -6.49
C GLY A 47 6.95 6.37 -6.35
N HIS A 48 6.68 7.14 -5.29
CA HIS A 48 7.39 8.40 -5.10
C HIS A 48 8.91 8.22 -5.00
N SER A 49 9.64 9.10 -5.65
CA SER A 49 11.07 9.19 -5.46
C SER A 49 11.53 10.53 -5.99
N THR A 50 12.78 10.87 -5.71
CA THR A 50 13.38 12.09 -6.23
C THR A 50 14.26 11.82 -7.43
N ILE A 51 14.28 10.58 -7.93
CA ILE A 51 15.13 10.21 -9.06
C ILE A 51 14.64 10.82 -10.36
N THR A 52 13.34 10.88 -10.57
CA THR A 52 12.79 11.42 -11.80
C THR A 52 11.67 12.42 -11.53
N PRO A 53 11.44 13.38 -12.45
CA PRO A 53 10.33 14.32 -12.27
C PRO A 53 8.96 13.65 -12.33
N CYS A 54 8.85 12.53 -13.03
CA CYS A 54 7.57 11.82 -13.12
C CYS A 54 7.12 11.29 -11.77
N ASN A 55 8.07 10.97 -10.89
CA ASN A 55 7.79 10.38 -9.60
C ASN A 55 7.90 11.37 -8.43
N SER A 56 8.45 12.55 -8.67
CA SER A 56 8.76 13.47 -7.59
C SER A 56 7.54 14.07 -6.90
N GLY A 57 6.39 14.10 -7.56
CA GLY A 57 5.16 14.62 -6.97
C GLY A 57 4.22 13.58 -6.42
N LEU A 58 4.60 12.30 -6.47
CA LEU A 58 3.69 11.22 -6.08
C LEU A 58 3.40 11.17 -4.58
N GLN A 59 4.30 11.68 -3.75
CA GLN A 59 4.06 11.67 -2.31
C GLN A 59 2.80 12.45 -1.93
N ARG A 60 2.55 13.57 -2.59
CA ARG A 60 1.35 14.37 -2.31
C ARG A 60 0.09 13.61 -2.69
N LEU A 61 0.14 12.85 -3.78
CA LEU A 61 -1.00 12.05 -4.20
C LEU A 61 -1.21 10.88 -3.25
N ALA A 62 -0.12 10.27 -2.79
CA ALA A 62 -0.20 9.18 -1.82
C ALA A 62 -0.80 9.69 -0.50
N ASP A 63 -0.40 10.88 -0.05
CA ASP A 63 -0.94 11.48 1.17
C ASP A 63 -2.44 11.74 1.03
N ALA A 64 -2.89 12.21 -0.13
CA ALA A 64 -4.30 12.44 -0.39
C ALA A 64 -5.08 11.12 -0.39
N ALA A 65 -4.50 10.06 -0.94
CA ALA A 65 -5.11 8.73 -0.93
C ALA A 65 -5.26 8.21 0.50
N VAL A 66 -4.24 8.41 1.33
CA VAL A 66 -4.26 8.01 2.73
C VAL A 66 -5.40 8.71 3.47
N GLU A 67 -5.56 10.01 3.26
CA GLU A 67 -6.65 10.75 3.89
C GLU A 67 -8.02 10.27 3.42
N GLY A 68 -8.18 10.02 2.12
CA GLY A 68 -9.43 9.50 1.58
C GLY A 68 -9.81 8.15 2.16
N ILE A 69 -8.82 7.28 2.34
CA ILE A 69 -9.05 5.96 2.93
C ILE A 69 -9.48 6.10 4.38
N ARG A 70 -8.83 6.97 5.16
CA ARG A 70 -9.21 7.19 6.54
C ARG A 70 -10.63 7.74 6.67
N GLU A 71 -10.97 8.70 5.82
CA GLU A 71 -12.30 9.30 5.84
C GLU A 71 -13.37 8.28 5.47
N SER A 72 -13.03 7.29 4.68
CA SER A 72 -13.97 6.25 4.26
C SER A 72 -14.06 5.09 5.26
N GLY A 73 -13.29 5.12 6.33
CA GLY A 73 -13.35 4.09 7.37
C GLY A 73 -12.37 2.95 7.20
N GLY A 74 -11.33 3.11 6.36
CA GLY A 74 -10.30 2.10 6.20
C GLY A 74 -9.01 2.48 6.92
N ASN A 75 -8.11 1.50 7.02
CA ASN A 75 -6.76 1.74 7.53
C ASN A 75 -5.82 1.82 6.33
N PRO A 76 -5.30 3.00 6.00
CA PRO A 76 -4.36 3.11 4.90
C PRO A 76 -2.99 2.59 5.30
N GLN A 77 -2.38 1.81 4.41
CA GLN A 77 -1.03 1.31 4.61
C GLN A 77 -0.23 1.58 3.36
N THR A 78 0.78 2.43 3.45
CA THR A 78 1.58 2.76 2.28
C THR A 78 2.81 1.88 2.23
N PHE A 79 3.22 1.54 1.03
CA PHE A 79 4.48 0.84 0.81
C PHE A 79 5.10 1.34 -0.48
N GLY A 80 6.43 1.21 -0.59
CA GLY A 80 7.14 1.72 -1.75
C GLY A 80 7.21 0.72 -2.88
N THR A 81 7.29 1.23 -4.11
CA THR A 81 7.54 0.42 -5.29
C THR A 81 8.75 0.99 -6.02
N PRO A 82 9.37 0.22 -6.94
CA PRO A 82 10.47 0.74 -7.72
C PRO A 82 10.09 1.96 -8.54
N THR A 83 11.08 2.84 -8.77
CA THR A 83 10.88 4.04 -9.55
C THR A 83 11.26 3.78 -10.99
N ILE A 84 10.34 4.03 -11.91
CA ILE A 84 10.58 3.86 -13.34
C ILE A 84 10.01 5.05 -14.08
N SER A 85 10.75 5.56 -15.03
CA SER A 85 10.28 6.63 -15.91
C SER A 85 10.78 6.41 -17.32
N ASP A 86 9.88 6.08 -18.23
CA ASP A 86 10.22 5.91 -19.64
C ASP A 86 10.74 7.22 -20.23
N GLY A 87 10.20 8.32 -19.77
CA GLY A 87 10.64 9.63 -20.27
C GLY A 87 12.11 9.91 -19.99
N MET A 88 12.60 9.48 -18.83
CA MET A 88 14.00 9.67 -18.49
C MET A 88 14.90 8.60 -19.11
N ALA A 89 14.39 7.42 -19.33
CA ALA A 89 15.17 6.30 -19.84
C ALA A 89 15.22 6.24 -21.37
N MET A 90 14.31 6.94 -22.03
CA MET A 90 14.23 6.88 -23.50
C MET A 90 15.55 7.21 -24.15
N GLY A 91 15.97 6.34 -25.06
CA GLY A 91 17.26 6.51 -25.75
C GLY A 91 18.46 5.96 -24.97
N THR A 92 18.26 5.37 -23.81
CA THR A 92 19.34 4.80 -23.02
C THR A 92 19.17 3.30 -22.87
N GLU A 93 20.20 2.63 -22.35
CA GLU A 93 20.12 1.20 -22.06
C GLU A 93 19.05 0.90 -21.01
N GLY A 94 18.77 1.86 -20.12
CA GLY A 94 17.76 1.70 -19.09
C GLY A 94 16.37 1.45 -19.64
N MET A 95 16.09 1.90 -20.87
CA MET A 95 14.77 1.68 -21.47
C MET A 95 14.44 0.20 -21.65
N LYS A 96 15.46 -0.64 -21.74
CA LYS A 96 15.26 -2.08 -21.88
C LYS A 96 14.54 -2.68 -20.68
N TYR A 97 14.60 -2.01 -19.54
CA TYR A 97 13.99 -2.50 -18.32
C TYR A 97 12.57 -2.00 -18.10
N SER A 98 12.05 -1.16 -19.00
CA SER A 98 10.75 -0.57 -18.84
C SER A 98 9.63 -1.60 -18.71
N LEU A 99 9.57 -2.55 -19.62
CA LEU A 99 8.53 -3.58 -19.56
C LEU A 99 8.79 -4.59 -18.44
N VAL A 100 10.05 -4.90 -18.18
CA VAL A 100 10.42 -5.81 -17.10
C VAL A 100 10.02 -5.21 -15.75
N SER A 101 10.13 -3.88 -15.61
CA SER A 101 9.79 -3.22 -14.36
C SER A 101 8.31 -3.38 -14.00
N ARG A 102 7.45 -3.53 -14.98
CA ARG A 102 6.03 -3.76 -14.72
C ARG A 102 5.83 -5.04 -13.94
N GLU A 103 6.54 -6.09 -14.31
CA GLU A 103 6.47 -7.37 -13.61
C GLU A 103 7.04 -7.25 -12.19
N VAL A 104 8.14 -6.53 -12.05
CA VAL A 104 8.75 -6.32 -10.73
C VAL A 104 7.80 -5.57 -9.82
N ILE A 105 7.14 -4.51 -10.31
CA ILE A 105 6.20 -3.73 -9.52
C ILE A 105 4.97 -4.58 -9.18
N ALA A 106 4.45 -5.33 -10.14
CA ALA A 106 3.31 -6.20 -9.91
C ALA A 106 3.62 -7.23 -8.83
N ASP A 107 4.80 -7.82 -8.88
CA ASP A 107 5.23 -8.79 -7.89
C ASP A 107 5.42 -8.14 -6.51
N CYS A 108 5.90 -6.89 -6.47
CA CYS A 108 6.03 -6.16 -5.23
C CYS A 108 4.67 -5.94 -4.58
N VAL A 109 3.68 -5.51 -5.37
CA VAL A 109 2.33 -5.28 -4.86
C VAL A 109 1.71 -6.58 -4.36
N GLU A 110 1.84 -7.65 -5.15
CA GLU A 110 1.30 -8.95 -4.77
C GLU A 110 1.93 -9.44 -3.47
N THR A 111 3.24 -9.30 -3.35
CA THR A 111 3.96 -9.74 -2.15
C THR A 111 3.49 -8.98 -0.91
N CYS A 112 3.28 -7.67 -1.04
CA CYS A 112 2.86 -6.87 0.10
C CYS A 112 1.40 -7.13 0.51
N VAL A 113 0.55 -7.45 -0.46
CA VAL A 113 -0.88 -7.64 -0.21
C VAL A 113 -1.20 -9.05 0.25
N GLN A 114 -0.46 -10.03 -0.21
CA GLN A 114 -0.67 -11.41 0.23
C GLN A 114 -0.13 -11.63 1.63
#